data_8757494ab63ab77b2ca41e52543790e3
#
_entry.id   8757494ab63ab77b2ca41e52543790e3
#
_cell.length_a   1.000
_cell.length_b   1.000
_cell.length_c   1.000
_cell.angle_alpha   90.00
_cell.angle_beta   90.00
_cell.angle_gamma   90.00
#
_symmetry.space_group_name_H-M   'P 1'
#
loop_
_entity.id
_entity.type
_entity.pdbx_description
1 polymer ?
#
loop_
_entity_poly.entity_id
_entity_poly.type
_entity_poly.pdbx_seq_one_letter_code
_entity_poly.pdbx_strand_id
1 'polypeptide(L)'
;NTAFLLKKILSCFRPEDTEMINVYKAVTDAKNPFCVNCSSPCSKACYKDTLLEKALDAVTRADFVIFGSPVYFGSMTAQMKAFFDKTRYARGEKLWLGKPAAAVSVGATKYGGQERTIDHIHSCALVSGMTLIGNGCEGGMGHFGVSAQRPACEDEYAIKQCENLAMAIKDKINYA
;
A
#
# COMPACT_ATOMS: atom_id res chain seq x y z
N ASN A 1 2.75 -4.27 -14.08
CA ASN A 1 1.40 -3.73 -13.99
C ASN A 1 1.20 -2.95 -12.67
N THR A 2 1.23 -3.56 -11.48
CA THR A 2 1.05 -2.85 -10.21
C THR A 2 2.05 -1.72 -10.02
N ALA A 3 3.35 -1.97 -10.30
CA ALA A 3 4.38 -0.93 -10.24
C ALA A 3 4.14 0.21 -11.26
N PHE A 4 3.49 -0.07 -12.39
CA PHE A 4 3.10 0.95 -13.36
C PHE A 4 2.09 1.93 -12.74
N LEU A 5 1.01 1.42 -12.12
CA LEU A 5 0.02 2.27 -11.46
C LEU A 5 0.63 3.13 -10.35
N LEU A 6 1.46 2.52 -9.50
CA LEU A 6 2.15 3.27 -8.44
C LEU A 6 3.03 4.38 -9.03
N LYS A 7 3.84 4.08 -10.05
CA LYS A 7 4.66 5.08 -10.73
C LYS A 7 3.82 6.18 -11.39
N LYS A 8 2.66 5.84 -11.96
CA LYS A 8 1.74 6.83 -12.55
C LYS A 8 1.21 7.80 -11.48
N ILE A 9 0.85 7.30 -10.30
CA ILE A 9 0.44 8.15 -9.17
C ILE A 9 1.62 9.00 -8.69
N LEU A 10 2.77 8.38 -8.44
CA LEU A 10 3.97 9.07 -7.94
C LEU A 10 4.48 10.15 -8.91
N SER A 11 4.29 9.98 -10.22
CA SER A 11 4.68 11.01 -11.21
C SER A 11 3.91 12.33 -11.09
N CYS A 12 2.85 12.38 -10.27
CA CYS A 12 2.12 13.60 -9.94
C CYS A 12 2.74 14.39 -8.77
N PHE A 13 3.81 13.87 -8.15
CA PHE A 13 4.55 14.45 -7.03
C PHE A 13 6.00 14.72 -7.43
N ARG A 14 6.71 15.54 -6.65
CA ARG A 14 8.15 15.73 -6.87
C ARG A 14 8.90 14.43 -6.55
N PRO A 15 9.90 14.03 -7.34
CA PRO A 15 10.62 12.78 -7.13
C PRO A 15 11.24 12.64 -5.73
N GLU A 16 11.74 13.73 -5.15
CA GLU A 16 12.34 13.80 -3.82
C GLU A 16 11.36 13.56 -2.68
N ASP A 17 10.06 13.76 -2.92
CA ASP A 17 9.00 13.55 -1.93
C ASP A 17 8.41 12.13 -1.99
N THR A 18 8.92 11.28 -2.87
CA THR A 18 8.35 9.94 -3.09
C THR A 18 9.37 8.84 -2.92
N GLU A 19 8.94 7.73 -2.32
CA GLU A 19 9.73 6.51 -2.22
C GLU A 19 8.89 5.29 -2.63
N MET A 20 9.44 4.40 -3.46
CA MET A 20 8.77 3.17 -3.85
C MET A 20 9.49 1.93 -3.28
N ILE A 21 8.81 1.21 -2.43
CA ILE A 21 9.34 0.04 -1.72
C ILE A 21 8.91 -1.25 -2.42
N ASN A 22 9.87 -2.14 -2.68
CA ASN A 22 9.57 -3.49 -3.14
C ASN A 22 9.34 -4.42 -1.92
N VAL A 23 8.07 -4.69 -1.64
CA VAL A 23 7.65 -5.50 -0.48
C VAL A 23 8.21 -6.92 -0.53
N TYR A 24 8.32 -7.55 -1.71
CA TYR A 24 8.95 -8.88 -1.84
C TYR A 24 10.39 -8.86 -1.33
N LYS A 25 11.20 -7.91 -1.82
CA LYS A 25 12.59 -7.78 -1.37
C LYS A 25 12.68 -7.48 0.12
N ALA A 26 11.85 -6.59 0.63
CA ALA A 26 11.84 -6.25 2.05
C ALA A 26 11.52 -7.46 2.94
N VAL A 27 10.45 -8.19 2.61
CA VAL A 27 10.02 -9.34 3.42
C VAL A 27 11.00 -10.51 3.35
N THR A 28 11.59 -10.78 2.17
CA THR A 28 12.55 -11.89 2.01
C THR A 28 13.90 -11.62 2.63
N ASP A 29 14.27 -10.37 2.88
CA ASP A 29 15.51 -9.98 3.58
C ASP A 29 15.41 -10.15 5.11
N ALA A 30 14.22 -10.28 5.65
CA ALA A 30 14.02 -10.56 7.07
C ALA A 30 14.53 -11.96 7.43
N LYS A 31 15.10 -12.13 8.62
CA LYS A 31 15.57 -13.44 9.15
C LYS A 31 14.48 -14.51 9.11
N ASN A 32 13.24 -14.11 9.28
CA ASN A 32 12.06 -14.92 9.04
C ASN A 32 11.02 -14.05 8.30
N PRO A 33 10.66 -14.37 7.06
CA PRO A 33 9.70 -13.60 6.28
C PRO A 33 8.29 -13.62 6.87
N PHE A 34 7.93 -14.67 7.59
CA PHE A 34 6.61 -14.81 8.21
C PHE A 34 6.64 -14.48 9.71
N CYS A 35 5.57 -13.87 10.19
CA CYS A 35 5.43 -13.60 11.63
C CYS A 35 5.02 -14.88 12.36
N VAL A 36 5.83 -15.31 13.32
CA VAL A 36 5.57 -16.49 14.17
C VAL A 36 5.24 -16.12 15.62
N ASN A 37 4.92 -14.83 15.86
CA ASN A 37 4.60 -14.33 17.20
C ASN A 37 5.64 -14.69 18.27
N CYS A 38 6.94 -14.51 17.92
CA CYS A 38 8.08 -14.95 18.74
C CYS A 38 8.23 -14.19 20.06
N SER A 39 7.59 -13.04 20.23
CA SER A 39 7.58 -12.26 21.48
C SER A 39 6.32 -11.39 21.60
N SER A 40 5.95 -11.08 22.86
CA SER A 40 4.87 -10.15 23.20
C SER A 40 5.30 -9.32 24.41
N PRO A 41 5.52 -7.99 24.25
CA PRO A 41 5.43 -7.19 23.03
C PRO A 41 6.45 -7.60 21.95
N CYS A 42 6.22 -7.15 20.70
CA CYS A 42 7.10 -7.47 19.57
C CYS A 42 8.46 -6.79 19.72
N SER A 43 9.55 -7.56 19.73
CA SER A 43 10.94 -7.07 19.89
C SER A 43 11.60 -6.63 18.59
N LYS A 44 10.96 -6.77 17.43
CA LYS A 44 11.53 -6.56 16.08
C LYS A 44 12.73 -7.45 15.71
N ALA A 45 13.17 -8.37 16.56
CA ALA A 45 14.40 -9.14 16.39
C ALA A 45 14.49 -9.91 15.05
N CYS A 46 13.34 -10.29 14.48
CA CYS A 46 13.28 -11.04 13.21
C CYS A 46 13.52 -10.19 11.96
N TYR A 47 13.52 -8.86 12.06
CA TYR A 47 13.76 -7.96 10.92
C TYR A 47 14.69 -6.78 11.24
N LYS A 48 15.28 -6.74 12.44
CA LYS A 48 16.25 -5.72 12.82
C LYS A 48 17.45 -5.73 11.87
N ASP A 49 17.87 -4.54 11.43
CA ASP A 49 18.98 -4.30 10.50
C ASP A 49 18.74 -4.88 9.06
N THR A 50 17.48 -5.05 8.65
CA THR A 50 17.10 -5.57 7.34
C THR A 50 16.38 -4.53 6.47
N LEU A 51 16.16 -4.88 5.18
CA LEU A 51 15.33 -4.06 4.29
C LEU A 51 13.89 -3.94 4.78
N LEU A 52 13.39 -4.92 5.53
CA LEU A 52 12.05 -4.84 6.10
C LEU A 52 11.96 -3.77 7.20
N GLU A 53 12.97 -3.64 8.05
CA GLU A 53 13.01 -2.55 9.03
C GLU A 53 12.99 -1.20 8.33
N LYS A 54 13.86 -1.01 7.32
CA LYS A 54 13.91 0.24 6.53
C LYS A 54 12.57 0.54 5.88
N ALA A 55 11.87 -0.48 5.35
CA ALA A 55 10.55 -0.33 4.75
C ALA A 55 9.49 0.12 5.77
N LEU A 56 9.48 -0.48 6.96
CA LEU A 56 8.55 -0.12 8.04
C LEU A 56 8.83 1.30 8.58
N ASP A 57 10.10 1.67 8.68
CA ASP A 57 10.50 3.03 9.08
C ASP A 57 10.12 4.06 8.01
N ALA A 58 10.26 3.75 6.73
CA ALA A 58 9.80 4.62 5.64
C ALA A 58 8.29 4.85 5.70
N VAL A 59 7.49 3.79 5.90
CA VAL A 59 6.04 3.92 6.13
C VAL A 59 5.75 4.79 7.36
N THR A 60 6.55 4.67 8.42
CA THR A 60 6.36 5.45 9.65
C THR A 60 6.65 6.94 9.43
N ARG A 61 7.63 7.28 8.59
CA ARG A 61 7.98 8.69 8.30
C ARG A 61 7.07 9.33 7.26
N ALA A 62 6.48 8.55 6.35
CA ALA A 62 5.66 9.07 5.26
C ALA A 62 4.40 9.80 5.75
N ASP A 63 4.00 10.87 5.07
CA ASP A 63 2.75 11.58 5.31
C ASP A 63 1.55 10.82 4.73
N PHE A 64 1.77 10.02 3.70
CA PHE A 64 0.78 9.20 3.02
C PHE A 64 1.39 7.89 2.54
N VAL A 65 0.59 6.80 2.53
CA VAL A 65 1.05 5.48 2.07
C VAL A 65 0.10 4.91 1.03
N ILE A 66 0.66 4.37 -0.06
CA ILE A 66 -0.13 3.65 -1.07
C ILE A 66 0.33 2.20 -1.09
N PHE A 67 -0.56 1.28 -0.76
CA PHE A 67 -0.31 -0.14 -0.86
C PHE A 67 -0.74 -0.67 -2.23
N GLY A 68 0.18 -1.31 -2.96
CA GLY A 68 -0.10 -1.88 -4.28
C GLY A 68 0.12 -3.39 -4.31
N SER A 69 -0.89 -4.15 -4.73
CA SER A 69 -0.79 -5.60 -4.91
C SER A 69 -1.46 -6.08 -6.20
N PRO A 70 -0.88 -7.01 -6.96
CA PRO A 70 -1.66 -7.76 -7.94
C PRO A 70 -2.67 -8.66 -7.23
N VAL A 71 -3.70 -9.07 -7.95
CA VAL A 71 -4.66 -10.08 -7.47
C VAL A 71 -4.05 -11.47 -7.59
N TYR A 72 -3.89 -12.15 -6.47
CA TYR A 72 -3.53 -13.57 -6.40
C TYR A 72 -4.63 -14.32 -5.65
N PHE A 73 -5.33 -15.23 -6.35
CA PHE A 73 -6.45 -16.00 -5.77
C PHE A 73 -7.50 -15.12 -5.06
N GLY A 74 -7.89 -14.01 -5.70
CA GLY A 74 -8.91 -13.09 -5.19
C GLY A 74 -8.48 -12.27 -3.97
N SER A 75 -7.16 -12.13 -3.71
CA SER A 75 -6.61 -11.40 -2.57
C SER A 75 -5.27 -10.74 -2.92
N MET A 76 -4.70 -10.00 -1.94
CA MET A 76 -3.33 -9.54 -2.02
C MET A 76 -2.34 -10.70 -2.06
N THR A 77 -1.13 -10.44 -2.53
CA THR A 77 -0.05 -11.46 -2.51
C THR A 77 0.34 -11.88 -1.09
N ALA A 78 0.85 -13.10 -0.96
CA ALA A 78 1.38 -13.59 0.32
C ALA A 78 2.47 -12.66 0.90
N GLN A 79 3.28 -12.04 0.05
CA GLN A 79 4.31 -11.08 0.46
C GLN A 79 3.71 -9.81 1.09
N MET A 80 2.65 -9.26 0.49
CA MET A 80 1.95 -8.11 1.07
C MET A 80 1.29 -8.47 2.40
N LYS A 81 0.68 -9.65 2.50
CA LYS A 81 0.12 -10.13 3.76
C LYS A 81 1.20 -10.34 4.81
N ALA A 82 2.34 -10.95 4.45
CA ALA A 82 3.48 -11.13 5.35
C ALA A 82 4.04 -9.78 5.83
N PHE A 83 4.09 -8.76 4.96
CA PHE A 83 4.46 -7.40 5.36
C PHE A 83 3.53 -6.88 6.46
N PHE A 84 2.22 -6.96 6.27
CA PHE A 84 1.25 -6.55 7.31
C PHE A 84 1.40 -7.36 8.60
N ASP A 85 1.65 -8.66 8.54
CA ASP A 85 1.87 -9.48 9.73
C ASP A 85 3.12 -9.06 10.53
N LYS A 86 4.09 -8.42 9.89
CA LYS A 86 5.30 -7.87 10.51
C LYS A 86 5.10 -6.50 11.15
N THR A 87 3.96 -5.85 10.95
CA THR A 87 3.68 -4.52 11.53
C THR A 87 3.33 -4.54 13.02
N ARG A 88 3.38 -5.69 13.69
CA ARG A 88 2.99 -5.84 15.10
C ARG A 88 3.64 -4.84 16.04
N TYR A 89 4.92 -4.50 15.82
CA TYR A 89 5.60 -3.45 16.59
C TYR A 89 4.98 -2.08 16.33
N ALA A 90 4.88 -1.69 15.08
CA ALA A 90 4.31 -0.39 14.68
C ALA A 90 2.87 -0.22 15.20
N ARG A 91 2.07 -1.29 15.17
CA ARG A 91 0.72 -1.30 15.72
C ARG A 91 0.72 -1.16 17.25
N GLY A 92 1.59 -1.88 17.95
CA GLY A 92 1.72 -1.81 19.42
C GLY A 92 2.11 -0.41 19.91
N GLU A 93 3.05 0.22 19.22
CA GLU A 93 3.52 1.59 19.50
C GLU A 93 2.64 2.67 18.86
N LYS A 94 1.53 2.30 18.18
CA LYS A 94 0.59 3.23 17.52
C LYS A 94 1.25 4.15 16.49
N LEU A 95 2.35 3.72 15.85
CA LEU A 95 3.15 4.56 14.95
C LEU A 95 2.39 5.00 13.68
N TRP A 96 1.36 4.23 13.29
CA TRP A 96 0.57 4.50 12.10
C TRP A 96 -0.87 4.98 12.41
N LEU A 97 -1.13 5.32 13.67
CA LEU A 97 -2.45 5.79 14.08
C LEU A 97 -2.82 7.09 13.35
N GLY A 98 -3.95 7.07 12.63
CA GLY A 98 -4.44 8.20 11.86
C GLY A 98 -3.70 8.46 10.54
N LYS A 99 -2.61 7.72 10.23
CA LYS A 99 -1.86 7.88 8.98
C LYS A 99 -2.74 7.58 7.77
N PRO A 100 -2.86 8.50 6.79
CA PRO A 100 -3.68 8.27 5.62
C PRO A 100 -3.05 7.23 4.69
N ALA A 101 -3.88 6.32 4.17
CA ALA A 101 -3.45 5.24 3.30
C ALA A 101 -4.47 4.97 2.20
N ALA A 102 -3.98 4.56 1.03
CA ALA A 102 -4.78 4.11 -0.09
C ALA A 102 -4.30 2.77 -0.64
N ALA A 103 -5.09 2.15 -1.51
CA ALA A 103 -4.73 0.89 -2.13
C ALA A 103 -4.95 0.90 -3.64
N VAL A 104 -4.08 0.17 -4.37
CA VAL A 104 -4.23 -0.10 -5.79
C VAL A 104 -4.07 -1.60 -6.08
N SER A 105 -4.84 -2.10 -7.04
CA SER A 105 -4.77 -3.51 -7.42
C SER A 105 -4.88 -3.74 -8.92
N VAL A 106 -4.20 -4.77 -9.43
CA VAL A 106 -4.27 -5.17 -10.84
C VAL A 106 -4.66 -6.64 -10.93
N GLY A 107 -5.76 -6.91 -11.65
CA GLY A 107 -6.21 -8.25 -11.97
C GLY A 107 -5.87 -8.68 -13.39
N ALA A 108 -5.99 -9.98 -13.66
CA ALA A 108 -5.78 -10.53 -15.00
C ALA A 108 -6.92 -10.15 -15.97
N THR A 109 -8.13 -9.96 -15.41
CA THR A 109 -9.37 -9.66 -16.16
C THR A 109 -10.12 -8.51 -15.52
N LYS A 110 -11.10 -7.93 -16.24
CA LYS A 110 -11.90 -6.79 -15.77
C LYS A 110 -12.59 -7.03 -14.42
N TYR A 111 -13.09 -8.24 -14.19
CA TYR A 111 -13.73 -8.65 -12.93
C TYR A 111 -12.87 -9.67 -12.17
N GLY A 112 -11.57 -9.41 -12.11
CA GLY A 112 -10.55 -10.33 -11.59
C GLY A 112 -10.33 -10.31 -10.08
N GLY A 113 -11.19 -9.63 -9.30
CA GLY A 113 -11.07 -9.54 -7.83
C GLY A 113 -10.23 -8.37 -7.34
N GLN A 114 -10.05 -7.33 -8.16
CA GLN A 114 -9.27 -6.13 -7.82
C GLN A 114 -9.83 -5.42 -6.58
N GLU A 115 -11.13 -5.12 -6.57
CA GLU A 115 -11.78 -4.44 -5.45
C GLU A 115 -11.71 -5.26 -4.17
N ARG A 116 -11.90 -6.58 -4.26
CA ARG A 116 -11.75 -7.47 -3.11
C ARG A 116 -10.32 -7.47 -2.56
N THR A 117 -9.33 -7.38 -3.45
CA THR A 117 -7.92 -7.27 -3.04
C THR A 117 -7.66 -5.94 -2.32
N ILE A 118 -8.23 -4.84 -2.81
CA ILE A 118 -8.19 -3.53 -2.16
C ILE A 118 -8.84 -3.60 -0.78
N ASP A 119 -10.02 -4.20 -0.67
CA ASP A 119 -10.73 -4.37 0.60
C ASP A 119 -9.91 -5.15 1.64
N HIS A 120 -9.24 -6.21 1.23
CA HIS A 120 -8.33 -6.95 2.12
C HIS A 120 -7.12 -6.11 2.57
N ILE A 121 -6.56 -5.26 1.68
CA ILE A 121 -5.50 -4.30 2.05
C ILE A 121 -6.06 -3.27 3.04
N HIS A 122 -7.24 -2.73 2.78
CA HIS A 122 -7.92 -1.78 3.65
C HIS A 122 -8.17 -2.36 5.04
N SER A 123 -8.63 -3.59 5.13
CA SER A 123 -8.82 -4.29 6.42
C SER A 123 -7.51 -4.34 7.22
N CYS A 124 -6.38 -4.64 6.58
CA CYS A 124 -5.07 -4.66 7.24
C CYS A 124 -4.61 -3.25 7.66
N ALA A 125 -4.85 -2.24 6.82
CA ALA A 125 -4.50 -0.85 7.12
C ALA A 125 -5.32 -0.31 8.30
N LEU A 126 -6.64 -0.56 8.33
CA LEU A 126 -7.52 -0.20 9.46
C LEU A 126 -7.07 -0.86 10.77
N VAL A 127 -6.76 -2.15 10.75
CA VAL A 127 -6.24 -2.87 11.94
C VAL A 127 -4.89 -2.29 12.39
N SER A 128 -4.12 -1.70 11.47
CA SER A 128 -2.87 -0.98 11.79
C SER A 128 -3.11 0.45 12.32
N GLY A 129 -4.37 0.91 12.40
CA GLY A 129 -4.76 2.24 12.89
C GLY A 129 -4.76 3.34 11.83
N MET A 130 -4.61 2.99 10.55
CA MET A 130 -4.57 3.97 9.45
C MET A 130 -5.97 4.50 9.10
N THR A 131 -6.02 5.67 8.48
CA THR A 131 -7.22 6.27 7.89
C THR A 131 -7.25 5.96 6.40
N LEU A 132 -8.35 5.40 5.91
CA LEU A 132 -8.46 5.05 4.48
C LEU A 132 -8.87 6.24 3.64
N ILE A 133 -8.23 6.36 2.47
CA ILE A 133 -8.52 7.36 1.46
C ILE A 133 -8.83 6.64 0.14
N GLY A 134 -10.00 6.90 -0.41
CA GLY A 134 -10.36 6.47 -1.76
C GLY A 134 -9.85 7.45 -2.82
N ASN A 135 -10.23 7.23 -4.07
CA ASN A 135 -9.83 8.06 -5.20
C ASN A 135 -10.87 9.14 -5.59
N GLY A 136 -11.77 9.48 -4.66
CA GLY A 136 -12.70 10.61 -4.83
C GLY A 136 -11.98 11.94 -4.69
N CYS A 137 -12.22 12.86 -5.62
CA CYS A 137 -11.67 14.20 -5.67
C CYS A 137 -12.66 15.16 -6.32
N GLU A 138 -12.36 16.46 -6.39
CA GLU A 138 -13.20 17.46 -7.06
C GLU A 138 -13.55 17.06 -8.50
N GLY A 139 -12.66 16.34 -9.19
CA GLY A 139 -12.85 15.87 -10.56
C GLY A 139 -13.71 14.62 -10.73
N GLY A 140 -14.23 14.02 -9.65
CA GLY A 140 -15.08 12.83 -9.78
C GLY A 140 -15.36 12.07 -8.48
N MET A 141 -16.49 11.36 -8.48
CA MET A 141 -16.86 10.45 -7.39
C MET A 141 -15.86 9.31 -7.29
N GLY A 142 -15.53 8.91 -6.07
CA GLY A 142 -14.48 7.92 -5.79
C GLY A 142 -14.97 6.48 -5.68
N HIS A 143 -13.98 5.59 -5.70
CA HIS A 143 -14.07 4.19 -5.32
C HIS A 143 -13.10 3.90 -4.17
N PHE A 144 -13.02 2.64 -3.75
CA PHE A 144 -12.11 2.20 -2.67
C PHE A 144 -10.63 2.49 -2.96
N GLY A 145 -10.24 2.64 -4.22
CA GLY A 145 -8.89 2.86 -4.68
C GLY A 145 -8.80 2.66 -6.19
N VAL A 146 -7.63 2.30 -6.71
CA VAL A 146 -7.46 2.08 -8.15
C VAL A 146 -7.47 0.60 -8.49
N SER A 147 -8.46 0.19 -9.26
CA SER A 147 -8.61 -1.16 -9.82
C SER A 147 -8.26 -1.16 -11.30
N ALA A 148 -7.30 -1.99 -11.71
CA ALA A 148 -6.91 -2.09 -13.11
C ALA A 148 -6.92 -3.53 -13.63
N GLN A 149 -7.13 -3.67 -14.94
CA GLN A 149 -6.92 -4.89 -15.69
C GLN A 149 -5.52 -4.86 -16.32
N ARG A 150 -4.86 -6.02 -16.44
CA ARG A 150 -3.63 -6.11 -17.22
C ARG A 150 -3.90 -6.14 -18.74
N PRO A 151 -3.05 -5.53 -19.57
CA PRO A 151 -1.90 -4.72 -19.19
C PRO A 151 -2.33 -3.35 -18.67
N ALA A 152 -1.89 -2.98 -17.47
CA ALA A 152 -2.34 -1.76 -16.79
C ALA A 152 -2.00 -0.47 -17.54
N CYS A 153 -1.02 -0.51 -18.45
CA CYS A 153 -0.66 0.64 -19.30
C CYS A 153 -1.67 0.89 -20.44
N GLU A 154 -2.58 -0.02 -20.70
CA GLU A 154 -3.65 0.09 -21.71
C GLU A 154 -5.03 0.33 -21.04
N ASP A 155 -5.11 0.30 -19.71
CA ASP A 155 -6.33 0.57 -18.97
C ASP A 155 -6.49 2.08 -18.73
N GLU A 156 -7.06 2.78 -19.72
CA GLU A 156 -7.25 4.24 -19.68
C GLU A 156 -8.08 4.68 -18.48
N TYR A 157 -9.09 3.89 -18.10
CA TYR A 157 -9.91 4.19 -16.93
C TYR A 157 -9.08 4.14 -15.65
N ALA A 158 -8.27 3.09 -15.46
CA ALA A 158 -7.41 2.97 -14.30
C ALA A 158 -6.33 4.06 -14.27
N ILE A 159 -5.79 4.46 -15.43
CA ILE A 159 -4.84 5.57 -15.53
C ILE A 159 -5.49 6.88 -15.04
N LYS A 160 -6.73 7.16 -15.44
CA LYS A 160 -7.48 8.33 -14.95
C LYS A 160 -7.74 8.24 -13.44
N GLN A 161 -8.06 7.04 -12.93
CA GLN A 161 -8.23 6.83 -11.48
C GLN A 161 -6.93 7.04 -10.70
N CYS A 162 -5.76 6.77 -11.29
CA CYS A 162 -4.47 7.12 -10.67
C CYS A 162 -4.31 8.65 -10.51
N GLU A 163 -4.71 9.43 -11.50
CA GLU A 163 -4.68 10.89 -11.43
C GLU A 163 -5.65 11.43 -10.36
N ASN A 164 -6.86 10.87 -10.30
CA ASN A 164 -7.85 11.22 -9.27
C ASN A 164 -7.32 10.90 -7.87
N LEU A 165 -6.70 9.71 -7.69
CA LEU A 165 -6.10 9.34 -6.41
C LEU A 165 -4.95 10.29 -6.04
N ALA A 166 -4.12 10.68 -7.00
CA ALA A 166 -3.05 11.66 -6.73
C ALA A 166 -3.62 13.02 -6.27
N MET A 167 -4.73 13.50 -6.87
CA MET A 167 -5.43 14.71 -6.40
C MET A 167 -5.96 14.52 -4.98
N ALA A 168 -6.68 13.44 -4.71
CA ALA A 168 -7.20 13.15 -3.36
C ALA A 168 -6.09 13.07 -2.29
N ILE A 169 -4.92 12.56 -2.65
CA ILE A 169 -3.74 12.54 -1.77
C ILE A 169 -3.25 13.96 -1.52
N LYS A 170 -3.07 14.77 -2.57
CA LYS A 170 -2.59 16.16 -2.45
C LYS A 170 -3.51 16.98 -1.54
N ASP A 171 -4.82 16.86 -1.74
CA ASP A 171 -5.81 17.54 -0.91
C ASP A 171 -5.71 17.08 0.55
N LYS A 172 -5.52 15.77 0.78
CA LYS A 172 -5.45 15.19 2.12
C LYS A 172 -4.24 15.64 2.93
N ILE A 173 -3.09 15.83 2.28
CA ILE A 173 -1.84 16.22 2.95
C ILE A 173 -1.46 17.69 2.72
N ASN A 174 -2.36 18.50 2.13
CA ASN A 174 -2.09 19.90 1.76
C ASN A 174 -0.80 20.06 0.94
N TYR A 175 -0.58 19.20 -0.07
CA TYR A 175 0.61 19.19 -0.89
C TYR A 175 0.58 20.34 -1.91
N ALA A 176 1.60 21.21 -1.85
CA ALA A 176 1.73 22.38 -2.70
C ALA A 176 2.47 22.08 -4.04
#